data_7a9d4d7b9d7158ca45d7f2c204bf2d32
#
_entry.id   7a9d4d7b9d7158ca45d7f2c204bf2d32
#
_cell.length_a   1.000
_cell.length_b   1.000
_cell.length_c   1.000
_cell.angle_alpha   90.00
_cell.angle_beta   90.00
_cell.angle_gamma   90.00
#
_symmetry.space_group_name_H-M   'P 1'
#
loop_
_entity.id
_entity.type
_entity.pdbx_description
1 polymer ?
#
loop_
_entity_poly.entity_id
_entity_poly.type
_entity_poly.pdbx_seq_one_letter_code
_entity_poly.pdbx_strand_id
1 'polypeptide(L)'
;DLIEHFTKKELFYLIAQMYRVLKKGGRIITHQPNAEGVFGNAILYGDFTHEQAFTRGSMAQIFLSNGFASLHSFEDKPLLYSFKSCFRRLLWNCLVRPFYRFLIAVESGGSEKETILTKNFLSVIIK
;
A
#
# COMPACT_ATOMS: atom_id res chain seq x y z
N ASP A 1 1.79 -10.49 -0.74
CA ASP A 1 0.67 -10.86 0.14
C ASP A 1 1.21 -11.84 1.19
N LEU A 2 1.81 -11.30 2.22
CA LEU A 2 2.37 -12.09 3.33
C LEU A 2 2.35 -11.30 4.65
N ILE A 3 2.79 -10.05 4.61
CA ILE A 3 3.01 -9.25 5.82
C ILE A 3 1.72 -8.90 6.57
N GLU A 4 0.58 -8.92 5.88
CA GLU A 4 -0.75 -8.71 6.43
C GLU A 4 -1.23 -9.81 7.38
N HIS A 5 -0.62 -11.01 7.31
CA HIS A 5 -0.98 -12.17 8.15
C HIS A 5 -0.21 -12.25 9.47
N PHE A 6 0.77 -11.37 9.67
CA PHE A 6 1.55 -11.34 10.90
C PHE A 6 0.92 -10.43 11.94
N THR A 7 0.95 -10.85 13.19
CA THR A 7 0.68 -9.94 14.31
C THR A 7 1.72 -8.82 14.34
N LYS A 8 1.41 -7.70 14.96
CA LYS A 8 2.36 -6.57 15.07
C LYS A 8 3.73 -6.99 15.61
N LYS A 9 3.74 -7.86 16.63
CA LYS A 9 4.98 -8.34 17.26
C LYS A 9 5.83 -9.19 16.31
N GLU A 10 5.19 -10.12 15.60
CA GLU A 10 5.86 -10.99 14.63
C GLU A 10 6.38 -10.18 13.43
N LEU A 11 5.60 -9.19 12.99
CA LEU A 11 5.97 -8.33 11.88
C LEU A 11 7.24 -7.52 12.19
N PHE A 12 7.36 -6.94 13.39
CA PHE A 12 8.58 -6.25 13.81
C PHE A 12 9.78 -7.17 13.78
N TYR A 13 9.63 -8.40 14.29
CA TYR A 13 10.69 -9.40 14.26
C TYR A 13 11.07 -9.76 12.82
N LEU A 14 10.10 -10.03 11.96
CA LEU A 14 10.32 -10.34 10.54
C LEU A 14 11.10 -9.22 9.84
N ILE A 15 10.69 -7.97 10.01
CA ILE A 15 11.34 -6.81 9.38
C ILE A 15 12.78 -6.65 9.87
N ALA A 16 13.03 -6.86 11.16
CA ALA A 16 14.39 -6.86 11.72
C ALA A 16 15.27 -7.96 11.10
N GLN A 17 14.72 -9.16 10.86
CA GLN A 17 15.44 -10.25 10.16
C GLN A 17 15.68 -9.91 8.68
N MET A 18 14.70 -9.33 8.00
CA MET A 18 14.87 -8.84 6.62
C MET A 18 16.00 -7.80 6.54
N TYR A 19 16.02 -6.85 7.49
CA TYR A 19 17.10 -5.87 7.56
C TYR A 19 18.46 -6.55 7.77
N ARG A 20 18.55 -7.51 8.67
CA ARG A 20 19.80 -8.21 9.00
C ARG A 20 20.40 -8.94 7.80
N VAL A 21 19.57 -9.65 7.02
CA VAL A 21 20.05 -10.48 5.90
C VAL A 21 20.30 -9.69 4.61
N LEU A 22 19.69 -8.53 4.45
CA LEU A 22 19.80 -7.72 3.26
C LEU A 22 21.17 -7.00 3.23
N LYS A 23 21.83 -7.00 2.09
CA LYS A 23 23.07 -6.24 1.87
C LYS A 23 22.78 -4.74 1.85
N LYS A 24 23.78 -3.91 2.17
CA LYS A 24 23.69 -2.45 2.02
C LYS A 24 23.32 -2.07 0.59
N GLY A 25 22.34 -1.20 0.41
CA GLY A 25 21.75 -0.85 -0.89
C GLY A 25 20.82 -1.92 -1.49
N GLY A 26 20.63 -3.05 -0.78
CA GLY A 26 19.67 -4.08 -1.17
C GLY A 26 18.23 -3.56 -1.08
N ARG A 27 17.32 -4.20 -1.82
CA ARG A 27 15.92 -3.77 -1.93
C ARG A 27 14.98 -4.88 -1.54
N ILE A 28 13.90 -4.52 -0.86
CA ILE A 28 12.73 -5.37 -0.63
C ILE A 28 11.59 -4.79 -1.45
N ILE A 29 10.85 -5.64 -2.12
CA ILE A 29 9.60 -5.27 -2.78
C ILE A 29 8.48 -6.02 -2.06
N THR A 30 7.50 -5.28 -1.57
CA THR A 30 6.31 -5.83 -0.94
C THR A 30 5.08 -5.48 -1.76
N HIS A 31 4.10 -6.36 -1.75
CA HIS A 31 2.75 -6.12 -2.26
C HIS A 31 1.77 -6.43 -1.13
N GLN A 32 0.87 -5.52 -0.81
CA GLN A 32 0.00 -5.62 0.35
C GLN A 32 -1.35 -4.93 0.14
N PRO A 33 -2.38 -5.34 0.90
CA PRO A 33 -3.66 -4.64 0.98
C PRO A 33 -3.49 -3.18 1.42
N ASN A 34 -4.28 -2.29 0.80
CA ASN A 34 -4.26 -0.86 1.05
C ASN A 34 -5.40 -0.44 1.97
N ALA A 35 -5.08 -0.05 3.20
CA ALA A 35 -6.07 0.43 4.16
C ALA A 35 -6.65 1.82 3.77
N GLU A 36 -5.93 2.62 3.00
CA GLU A 36 -6.42 3.92 2.48
C GLU A 36 -7.28 3.74 1.21
N GLY A 37 -7.22 2.57 0.59
CA GLY A 37 -7.98 2.28 -0.63
C GLY A 37 -9.48 2.28 -0.39
N VAL A 38 -10.23 2.64 -1.43
CA VAL A 38 -11.71 2.70 -1.42
C VAL A 38 -12.35 1.41 -0.89
N PHE A 39 -11.70 0.27 -1.12
CA PHE A 39 -12.16 -1.05 -0.71
C PHE A 39 -11.26 -1.70 0.34
N GLY A 40 -10.45 -0.91 1.06
CA GLY A 40 -9.47 -1.42 2.03
C GLY A 40 -10.09 -2.33 3.11
N ASN A 41 -11.21 -1.93 3.67
CA ASN A 41 -11.93 -2.73 4.67
C ASN A 41 -12.46 -4.05 4.10
N ALA A 42 -12.94 -4.06 2.86
CA ALA A 42 -13.41 -5.29 2.22
C ALA A 42 -12.30 -6.31 2.00
N ILE A 43 -11.04 -5.86 1.88
CA ILE A 43 -9.90 -6.75 1.78
C ILE A 43 -9.47 -7.24 3.15
N LEU A 44 -9.36 -6.32 4.11
CA LEU A 44 -8.94 -6.67 5.47
C LEU A 44 -9.86 -7.70 6.10
N TYR A 45 -11.17 -7.49 6.01
CA TYR A 45 -12.17 -8.38 6.59
C TYR A 45 -12.65 -9.49 5.63
N GLY A 46 -12.20 -9.48 4.40
CA GLY A 46 -12.53 -10.50 3.40
C GLY A 46 -11.77 -11.81 3.54
N ASP A 47 -10.66 -11.78 4.26
CA ASP A 47 -9.87 -12.95 4.65
C ASP A 47 -9.68 -12.93 6.17
N PHE A 48 -10.18 -13.96 6.85
CA PHE A 48 -10.14 -14.07 8.31
C PHE A 48 -8.70 -14.20 8.87
N THR A 49 -7.75 -14.54 8.03
CA THR A 49 -6.33 -14.67 8.41
C THR A 49 -5.56 -13.35 8.36
N HIS A 50 -6.18 -12.27 7.89
CA HIS A 50 -5.57 -10.94 7.90
C HIS A 50 -5.58 -10.35 9.30
N GLU A 51 -4.39 -10.13 9.84
CA GLU A 51 -4.17 -9.47 11.13
C GLU A 51 -4.08 -7.94 11.00
N GLN A 52 -3.61 -7.46 9.84
CA GLN A 52 -3.35 -6.04 9.62
C GLN A 52 -3.61 -5.61 8.17
N ALA A 53 -3.99 -4.34 8.01
CA ALA A 53 -3.91 -3.62 6.75
C ALA A 53 -2.94 -2.45 6.87
N PHE A 54 -2.33 -2.07 5.77
CA PHE A 54 -1.28 -1.06 5.75
C PHE A 54 -1.73 0.17 4.98
N THR A 55 -1.31 1.33 5.48
CA THR A 55 -1.26 2.56 4.72
C THR A 55 0.17 2.79 4.25
N ARG A 56 0.39 3.68 3.30
CA ARG A 56 1.73 4.13 2.92
C ARG A 56 2.51 4.65 4.14
N GLY A 57 1.83 5.42 5.00
CA GLY A 57 2.41 5.98 6.23
C GLY A 57 2.83 4.91 7.22
N SER A 58 1.97 3.93 7.52
CA SER A 58 2.30 2.84 8.44
C SER A 58 3.43 1.94 7.92
N MET A 59 3.50 1.71 6.61
CA MET A 59 4.62 1.01 5.99
C MET A 59 5.93 1.79 6.15
N ALA A 60 5.92 3.10 5.88
CA ALA A 60 7.10 3.93 6.10
C ALA A 60 7.53 3.90 7.57
N GLN A 61 6.59 4.07 8.49
CA GLN A 61 6.87 4.07 9.92
C GLN A 61 7.56 2.76 10.36
N ILE A 62 7.03 1.60 9.99
CA ILE A 62 7.56 0.32 10.46
C ILE A 62 8.92 -0.02 9.84
N PHE A 63 9.14 0.26 8.55
CA PHE A 63 10.42 -0.04 7.91
C PHE A 63 11.51 0.97 8.28
N LEU A 64 11.22 2.27 8.29
CA LEU A 64 12.21 3.28 8.65
C LEU A 64 12.63 3.19 10.12
N SER A 65 11.71 2.85 11.04
CA SER A 65 12.06 2.61 12.45
C SER A 65 12.95 1.39 12.66
N ASN A 66 12.98 0.45 11.71
CA ASN A 66 13.89 -0.70 11.71
C ASN A 66 15.21 -0.44 10.97
N GLY A 67 15.51 0.83 10.61
CA GLY A 67 16.80 1.25 10.08
C GLY A 67 16.91 1.26 8.56
N PHE A 68 15.84 0.96 7.81
CA PHE A 68 15.85 1.10 6.35
C PHE A 68 15.99 2.58 5.95
N ALA A 69 16.73 2.84 4.87
CA ALA A 69 17.08 4.19 4.44
C ALA A 69 15.91 4.93 3.77
N SER A 70 15.09 4.23 2.99
CA SER A 70 13.95 4.84 2.30
C SER A 70 12.88 3.82 1.94
N LEU A 71 11.67 4.33 1.73
CA LEU A 71 10.52 3.57 1.26
C LEU A 71 9.74 4.40 0.25
N HIS A 72 9.42 3.80 -0.88
CA HIS A 72 8.59 4.41 -1.93
C HIS A 72 7.41 3.48 -2.23
N SER A 73 6.20 4.00 -2.17
CA SER A 73 4.98 3.24 -2.45
C SER A 73 4.35 3.64 -3.78
N PHE A 74 3.81 2.66 -4.48
CA PHE A 74 3.24 2.80 -5.82
C PHE A 74 1.88 2.13 -5.90
N GLU A 75 0.99 2.73 -6.67
CA GLU A 75 -0.31 2.12 -6.98
C GLU A 75 -0.13 0.79 -7.73
N ASP A 76 -0.83 -0.23 -7.29
CA ASP A 76 -0.99 -1.46 -8.07
C ASP A 76 -1.98 -1.23 -9.20
N LYS A 77 -1.44 -0.93 -10.39
CA LYS A 77 -2.25 -0.63 -11.58
C LYS A 77 -2.48 -1.89 -12.38
N PRO A 78 -3.74 -2.34 -12.52
CA PRO A 78 -4.05 -3.52 -13.31
C PRO A 78 -3.61 -3.37 -14.77
N LEU A 79 -3.11 -4.46 -15.35
CA LEU A 79 -2.69 -4.51 -16.75
C LEU A 79 -3.88 -4.26 -17.68
N LEU A 80 -3.64 -3.54 -18.77
CA LEU A 80 -4.61 -3.27 -19.81
C LEU A 80 -4.49 -4.33 -20.91
N TYR A 81 -5.40 -5.30 -20.91
CA TYR A 81 -5.38 -6.42 -21.84
C TYR A 81 -6.68 -6.57 -22.67
N SER A 82 -7.69 -5.73 -22.41
CA SER A 82 -8.97 -5.76 -23.13
C SER A 82 -9.63 -4.38 -23.16
N PHE A 83 -10.58 -4.20 -24.11
CA PHE A 83 -11.39 -3.01 -24.18
C PHE A 83 -12.12 -2.72 -22.86
N LYS A 84 -12.67 -3.75 -22.22
CA LYS A 84 -13.30 -3.62 -20.89
C LYS A 84 -12.33 -3.09 -19.83
N SER A 85 -11.09 -3.54 -19.82
CA SER A 85 -10.08 -3.07 -18.85
C SER A 85 -9.68 -1.61 -19.12
N CYS A 86 -9.58 -1.20 -20.39
CA CYS A 86 -9.33 0.18 -20.77
C CYS A 86 -10.48 1.10 -20.36
N PHE A 87 -11.73 0.68 -20.61
CA PHE A 87 -12.91 1.46 -20.23
C PHE A 87 -13.05 1.60 -18.70
N ARG A 88 -12.85 0.51 -17.95
CA ARG A 88 -12.82 0.55 -16.47
C ARG A 88 -11.75 1.51 -15.96
N ARG A 89 -10.57 1.50 -16.55
CA ARG A 89 -9.48 2.42 -16.17
C ARG A 89 -9.80 3.86 -16.48
N LEU A 90 -10.45 4.13 -17.61
CA LEU A 90 -10.94 5.46 -17.97
C LEU A 90 -11.94 5.96 -16.92
N LEU A 91 -12.96 5.17 -16.59
CA LEU A 91 -13.95 5.51 -15.56
C LEU A 91 -13.28 5.74 -14.19
N TRP A 92 -12.34 4.89 -13.81
CA TRP A 92 -11.58 5.05 -12.58
C TRP A 92 -10.84 6.40 -12.54
N ASN A 93 -10.11 6.73 -13.58
CA ASN A 93 -9.29 7.94 -13.62
C ASN A 93 -10.11 9.22 -13.75
N CYS A 94 -11.21 9.18 -14.51
CA CYS A 94 -12.00 10.38 -14.84
C CYS A 94 -13.14 10.66 -13.86
N LEU A 95 -13.67 9.65 -13.17
CA LEU A 95 -14.82 9.80 -12.28
C LEU A 95 -14.48 9.42 -10.83
N VAL A 96 -14.07 8.18 -10.60
CA VAL A 96 -13.94 7.64 -9.24
C VAL A 96 -12.79 8.32 -8.49
N ARG A 97 -11.61 8.36 -9.09
CA ARG A 97 -10.41 8.93 -8.47
C ARG A 97 -10.53 10.43 -8.15
N PRO A 98 -11.01 11.31 -9.06
CA PRO A 98 -11.24 12.72 -8.73
C PRO A 98 -12.28 12.91 -7.63
N PHE A 99 -13.35 12.12 -7.63
CA PHE A 99 -14.38 12.18 -6.59
C PHE A 99 -13.82 11.86 -5.20
N TYR A 100 -13.05 10.75 -5.06
CA TYR A 100 -12.44 10.41 -3.78
C TYR A 100 -11.40 11.43 -3.32
N ARG A 101 -10.61 11.97 -4.24
CA ARG A 101 -9.68 13.06 -3.93
C ARG A 101 -10.38 14.32 -3.46
N PHE A 102 -11.52 14.64 -4.06
CA PHE A 102 -12.36 15.75 -3.59
C PHE A 102 -12.86 15.50 -2.17
N LEU A 103 -13.37 14.30 -1.86
CA LEU A 103 -13.81 13.96 -0.50
C LEU A 103 -12.68 14.07 0.52
N ILE A 104 -11.50 13.56 0.22
CA ILE A 104 -10.31 13.67 1.08
C ILE A 104 -9.94 15.15 1.29
N ALA A 105 -9.94 15.96 0.24
CA ALA A 105 -9.63 17.38 0.35
C ALA A 105 -10.65 18.14 1.21
N VAL A 106 -11.92 17.78 1.14
CA VAL A 106 -12.98 18.37 1.99
C VAL A 106 -12.82 17.98 3.43
N GLU A 107 -12.49 16.71 3.71
CA GLU A 107 -12.35 16.19 5.07
C GLU A 107 -11.06 16.66 5.74
N SER A 108 -9.92 16.57 5.05
CA SER A 108 -8.59 16.85 5.62
C SER A 108 -8.14 18.31 5.43
N GLY A 109 -8.86 19.11 4.64
CA GLY A 109 -8.51 20.49 4.32
C GLY A 109 -7.27 20.63 3.40
N GLY A 110 -6.72 19.52 2.91
CA GLY A 110 -5.53 19.48 2.08
C GLY A 110 -5.66 18.59 0.85
N SER A 111 -4.89 18.90 -0.20
CA SER A 111 -4.77 18.02 -1.36
C SER A 111 -3.67 17.00 -1.10
N GLU A 112 -3.99 15.84 -0.58
CA GLU A 112 -3.07 14.70 -0.56
C GLU A 112 -2.90 14.13 -1.98
N LYS A 113 -2.05 14.79 -2.78
CA LYS A 113 -1.76 14.38 -4.16
C LYS A 113 -1.20 12.96 -4.27
N GLU A 114 -0.68 12.43 -3.18
CA GLU A 114 0.02 11.17 -3.13
C GLU A 114 -0.81 10.00 -2.55
N THR A 115 -2.08 10.21 -2.20
CA THR A 115 -2.93 9.14 -1.68
C THR A 115 -3.10 8.02 -2.71
N ILE A 116 -2.79 6.80 -2.30
CA ILE A 116 -2.96 5.59 -3.10
C ILE A 116 -4.39 5.08 -2.89
N LEU A 117 -5.21 5.12 -3.94
CA LEU A 117 -6.62 4.73 -3.88
C LEU A 117 -6.90 3.32 -4.41
N THR A 118 -5.90 2.67 -4.99
CA THR A 118 -6.00 1.28 -5.48
C THR A 118 -6.16 0.29 -4.34
N LYS A 119 -6.77 -0.83 -4.65
CA LYS A 119 -7.09 -1.92 -3.71
C LYS A 119 -5.87 -2.46 -2.97
N ASN A 120 -4.77 -2.61 -3.70
CA ASN A 120 -3.47 -2.98 -3.18
C ASN A 120 -2.43 -1.92 -3.58
N PHE A 121 -1.26 -1.98 -2.99
CA PHE A 121 -0.13 -1.17 -3.39
C PHE A 121 1.19 -1.94 -3.25
N LEU A 122 2.17 -1.47 -4.00
CA LEU A 122 3.54 -1.97 -3.96
C LEU A 122 4.40 -0.99 -3.16
N SER A 123 5.35 -1.51 -2.39
CA SER A 123 6.38 -0.68 -1.77
C SER A 123 7.77 -1.21 -2.11
N VAL A 124 8.67 -0.29 -2.46
CA VAL A 124 10.10 -0.56 -2.65
C VAL A 124 10.82 0.04 -1.46
N ILE A 125 11.50 -0.80 -0.69
CA ILE A 125 12.19 -0.46 0.55
C ILE A 125 13.69 -0.67 0.32
N ILE A 126 14.53 0.29 0.70
CA ILE A 126 15.98 0.28 0.47
C ILE A 126 16.70 0.28 1.82
N LYS A 127 17.68 -0.62 1.96
CA LYS A 127 18.59 -0.67 3.11
C LYS A 127 19.77 0.28 2.96
#